data_6bb9680e77f0aa3dd0ed02d14b0ba807
#
_entry.id   6bb9680e77f0aa3dd0ed02d14b0ba807
#
_cell.length_a   1.000
_cell.length_b   1.000
_cell.length_c   1.000
_cell.angle_alpha   90.00
_cell.angle_beta   90.00
_cell.angle_gamma   90.00
#
_symmetry.space_group_name_H-M   'P 1'
#
loop_
_entity.id
_entity.type
_entity.pdbx_description
1 polymer ?
#
loop_
_entity_poly.entity_id
_entity_poly.type
_entity_poly.pdbx_seq_one_letter_code
_entity_poly.pdbx_strand_id
1 'polypeptide(L)'
;MATLKNRGGNWYARVQWRDKNQRMKEKQIPLRTDSRIIALKRLPMVNKVEADMKNGLSFSFPWMNEEGQTRVEIFSLKAAVEEWITHRKKNKIRMSTIKLNELALNYLVQLLGERRALDSMDNNDIQNYIDMLDSLGLSDTTINIHLRTVKSMMRYYHKMGKVTSVPVIDQRKIPKTDPIYITDDEFQRIMELDWLDNFYKRVFFFYRETGLRLREPFMATLHGKWLDIPPESKSYSVRSIELNPIQKQTFLELDAWNRSGYGSMLSDSGDHLSKLFKKALRKIGADEDKRFHSLRHTFAVRRLLMNTSIYDVKLLMGHSSVTTTEQYSKMNLKRVAQDFPTLVTTFIKSSEFGKRDTKMRDTIQLSNNYMPVYQEIEG
;
A
#
# COMPACT_ATOMS: atom_id res chain seq x y z
N MET A 1 -3.44 -0.09 48.59
CA MET A 1 -2.79 1.22 48.94
C MET A 1 -1.40 1.26 48.33
N ALA A 2 -1.02 2.40 47.81
CA ALA A 2 0.33 2.60 47.29
C ALA A 2 1.34 2.56 48.46
N THR A 3 2.51 2.00 48.22
CA THR A 3 3.60 1.87 49.18
C THR A 3 4.78 2.76 48.78
N LEU A 4 5.55 3.20 49.77
CA LEU A 4 6.75 3.99 49.50
C LEU A 4 7.91 3.08 49.08
N LYS A 5 8.65 3.49 48.07
CA LYS A 5 9.88 2.85 47.62
C LYS A 5 10.97 3.89 47.42
N ASN A 6 12.13 3.67 48.00
CA ASN A 6 13.31 4.50 47.72
C ASN A 6 14.12 3.87 46.62
N ARG A 7 14.60 4.67 45.67
CA ARG A 7 15.46 4.25 44.55
C ARG A 7 16.46 5.34 44.24
N GLY A 8 17.72 5.08 44.49
CA GLY A 8 18.79 6.04 44.22
C GLY A 8 18.63 7.38 44.97
N GLY A 9 18.20 7.31 46.23
CA GLY A 9 17.98 8.52 47.06
C GLY A 9 16.62 9.17 46.89
N ASN A 10 15.87 8.90 45.83
CA ASN A 10 14.57 9.50 45.56
C ASN A 10 13.41 8.57 45.95
N TRP A 11 12.30 9.17 46.43
CA TRP A 11 11.10 8.44 46.84
C TRP A 11 10.08 8.34 45.72
N TYR A 12 9.46 7.15 45.64
CA TYR A 12 8.39 6.82 44.71
C TYR A 12 7.20 6.23 45.47
N ALA A 13 5.99 6.54 45.02
CA ALA A 13 4.80 5.80 45.41
C ALA A 13 4.62 4.65 44.41
N ARG A 14 4.52 3.43 44.97
CA ARG A 14 4.38 2.20 44.21
C ARG A 14 2.95 1.70 44.31
N VAL A 15 2.22 1.70 43.19
CA VAL A 15 0.87 1.15 43.05
C VAL A 15 0.98 -0.21 42.34
N GLN A 16 0.45 -1.23 42.98
CA GLN A 16 0.47 -2.60 42.42
C GLN A 16 -0.95 -3.15 42.34
N TRP A 17 -1.25 -3.89 41.30
CA TRP A 17 -2.53 -4.59 41.14
C TRP A 17 -2.37 -5.79 40.19
N ARG A 18 -3.37 -6.66 40.19
CA ARG A 18 -3.51 -7.71 39.17
C ARG A 18 -4.46 -7.23 38.09
N ASP A 19 -4.11 -7.43 36.82
CA ASP A 19 -5.00 -7.15 35.71
C ASP A 19 -6.09 -8.26 35.59
N LYS A 20 -6.99 -8.08 34.62
CA LYS A 20 -8.05 -9.08 34.33
C LYS A 20 -7.51 -10.48 34.01
N ASN A 21 -6.26 -10.58 33.57
CA ASN A 21 -5.56 -11.82 33.23
C ASN A 21 -4.68 -12.33 34.42
N GLN A 22 -4.92 -11.87 35.66
CA GLN A 22 -4.18 -12.20 36.87
C GLN A 22 -2.69 -11.85 36.84
N ARG A 23 -2.22 -11.06 35.86
CA ARG A 23 -0.83 -10.61 35.77
C ARG A 23 -0.59 -9.43 36.69
N MET A 24 0.52 -9.48 37.42
CA MET A 24 0.94 -8.36 38.28
C MET A 24 1.31 -7.14 37.43
N LYS A 25 0.66 -6.03 37.69
CA LYS A 25 0.97 -4.70 37.13
C LYS A 25 1.51 -3.82 38.24
N GLU A 26 2.44 -2.95 37.87
CA GLU A 26 3.04 -1.99 38.79
C GLU A 26 3.14 -0.63 38.11
N LYS A 27 2.79 0.44 38.83
CA LYS A 27 3.04 1.81 38.41
C LYS A 27 3.82 2.52 39.49
N GLN A 28 4.96 3.10 39.17
CA GLN A 28 5.79 3.88 40.06
C GLN A 28 5.60 5.37 39.75
N ILE A 29 5.25 6.15 40.77
CA ILE A 29 5.00 7.59 40.67
C ILE A 29 6.13 8.31 41.40
N PRO A 30 6.93 9.12 40.70
CA PRO A 30 8.00 9.87 41.34
C PRO A 30 7.41 10.89 42.32
N LEU A 31 7.86 10.86 43.54
CA LEU A 31 7.46 11.84 44.57
C LEU A 31 8.36 13.08 44.56
N ARG A 32 9.36 13.14 43.67
CA ARG A 32 10.31 14.27 43.49
C ARG A 32 10.82 14.82 44.80
N THR A 33 11.28 13.95 45.69
CA THR A 33 11.89 14.32 46.97
C THR A 33 12.79 13.17 47.44
N ASP A 34 13.85 13.55 48.13
CA ASP A 34 14.75 12.69 48.90
C ASP A 34 14.31 12.55 50.37
N SER A 35 13.45 13.45 50.81
CA SER A 35 12.93 13.45 52.18
C SER A 35 11.77 12.49 52.36
N ARG A 36 11.94 11.48 53.29
CA ARG A 36 10.89 10.56 53.67
C ARG A 36 9.65 11.25 54.24
N ILE A 37 9.84 12.37 54.99
CA ILE A 37 8.73 13.15 55.58
C ILE A 37 7.86 13.75 54.49
N ILE A 38 8.48 14.36 53.49
CA ILE A 38 7.76 14.95 52.35
C ILE A 38 7.08 13.83 51.52
N ALA A 39 7.76 12.69 51.30
CA ALA A 39 7.19 11.54 50.62
C ALA A 39 5.92 11.04 51.33
N LEU A 40 5.95 10.91 52.66
CA LEU A 40 4.77 10.55 53.46
C LEU A 40 3.62 11.57 53.35
N LYS A 41 3.91 12.85 53.24
CA LYS A 41 2.89 13.91 53.03
C LYS A 41 2.26 13.85 51.63
N ARG A 42 3.00 13.39 50.61
CA ARG A 42 2.54 13.25 49.19
C ARG A 42 1.80 11.94 48.92
N LEU A 43 2.11 10.88 49.66
CA LEU A 43 1.52 9.54 49.46
C LEU A 43 -0.02 9.51 49.56
N PRO A 44 -0.71 10.20 50.48
CA PRO A 44 -2.17 10.22 50.56
C PRO A 44 -2.84 10.74 49.28
N MET A 45 -2.22 11.69 48.55
CA MET A 45 -2.75 12.19 47.29
C MET A 45 -2.71 11.10 46.19
N VAL A 46 -1.66 10.28 46.18
CA VAL A 46 -1.57 9.13 45.28
C VAL A 46 -2.60 8.07 45.65
N ASN A 47 -2.76 7.77 46.93
CA ASN A 47 -3.76 6.82 47.41
C ASN A 47 -5.20 7.23 47.06
N LYS A 48 -5.50 8.54 47.07
CA LYS A 48 -6.82 9.08 46.73
C LYS A 48 -7.25 8.73 45.30
N VAL A 49 -6.30 8.66 44.38
CA VAL A 49 -6.55 8.36 42.96
C VAL A 49 -6.07 6.96 42.54
N GLU A 50 -5.70 6.11 43.48
CA GLU A 50 -5.15 4.79 43.23
C GLU A 50 -6.10 3.87 42.45
N ALA A 51 -7.40 3.92 42.77
CA ALA A 51 -8.43 3.13 42.09
C ALA A 51 -8.53 3.51 40.59
N ASP A 52 -8.53 4.80 40.32
CA ASP A 52 -8.60 5.33 38.96
C ASP A 52 -7.32 5.02 38.17
N MET A 53 -6.17 5.04 38.85
CA MET A 53 -4.90 4.62 38.24
C MET A 53 -4.89 3.14 37.88
N LYS A 54 -5.49 2.29 38.69
CA LYS A 54 -5.68 0.85 38.39
C LYS A 54 -6.62 0.62 37.21
N ASN A 55 -7.56 1.56 36.98
CA ASN A 55 -8.47 1.61 35.86
C ASN A 55 -7.87 2.28 34.60
N GLY A 56 -6.56 2.55 34.60
CA GLY A 56 -5.84 3.04 33.41
C GLY A 56 -5.67 4.55 33.34
N LEU A 57 -6.22 5.35 34.29
CA LEU A 57 -6.01 6.80 34.34
C LEU A 57 -4.60 7.14 34.81
N SER A 58 -4.00 8.15 34.23
CA SER A 58 -2.73 8.73 34.64
C SER A 58 -2.99 10.10 35.29
N PHE A 59 -2.17 10.46 36.26
CA PHE A 59 -2.31 11.70 36.99
C PHE A 59 -0.98 12.45 37.06
N SER A 60 -1.02 13.77 36.84
CA SER A 60 0.04 14.69 37.21
C SER A 60 -0.29 15.28 38.56
N PHE A 61 0.63 15.19 39.52
CA PHE A 61 0.43 15.67 40.91
C PHE A 61 1.02 17.06 41.07
N PRO A 62 0.62 17.80 42.18
CA PRO A 62 1.06 19.16 42.43
C PRO A 62 2.57 19.38 42.36
N TRP A 63 3.34 18.39 42.76
CA TRP A 63 4.81 18.44 42.72
C TRP A 63 5.40 18.08 41.36
N MET A 64 4.58 17.76 40.37
CA MET A 64 4.98 17.39 39.01
C MET A 64 4.71 18.47 37.96
N ASN A 65 3.80 19.38 38.25
CA ASN A 65 3.39 20.48 37.36
C ASN A 65 3.51 21.85 38.07
N GLU A 66 3.60 22.91 37.28
CA GLU A 66 3.77 24.27 37.74
C GLU A 66 2.51 24.85 38.43
N GLU A 67 1.34 24.28 38.17
CA GLU A 67 0.08 24.78 38.69
C GLU A 67 -0.26 24.26 40.08
N GLY A 68 0.53 23.35 40.62
CA GLY A 68 0.34 22.83 41.97
C GLY A 68 -0.97 22.06 42.21
N GLN A 69 -1.60 21.57 41.15
CA GLN A 69 -2.85 20.81 41.24
C GLN A 69 -2.70 19.38 40.69
N THR A 70 -3.51 18.45 41.21
CA THR A 70 -3.60 17.09 40.65
C THR A 70 -4.43 17.12 39.36
N ARG A 71 -3.85 16.74 38.23
CA ARG A 71 -4.53 16.66 36.96
C ARG A 71 -4.57 15.21 36.48
N VAL A 72 -5.64 14.86 35.78
CA VAL A 72 -5.72 13.62 35.03
C VAL A 72 -4.91 13.78 33.74
N GLU A 73 -3.88 13.00 33.59
CA GLU A 73 -3.14 12.90 32.34
C GLU A 73 -3.73 11.76 31.50
N ILE A 74 -4.51 12.14 30.51
CA ILE A 74 -5.07 11.18 29.55
C ILE A 74 -4.15 11.19 28.34
N PHE A 75 -3.60 10.04 28.01
CA PHE A 75 -2.97 9.87 26.70
C PHE A 75 -4.08 9.81 25.66
N SER A 76 -4.42 10.98 25.11
CA SER A 76 -5.58 11.14 24.24
C SER A 76 -5.35 10.50 22.86
N LEU A 77 -6.44 10.11 22.22
CA LEU A 77 -6.41 9.56 20.88
C LEU A 77 -5.73 10.51 19.88
N LYS A 78 -6.02 11.83 19.98
CA LYS A 78 -5.38 12.84 19.13
C LYS A 78 -3.86 12.86 19.32
N ALA A 79 -3.38 12.94 20.55
CA ALA A 79 -1.95 12.93 20.86
C ALA A 79 -1.28 11.63 20.38
N ALA A 80 -1.96 10.51 20.53
CA ALA A 80 -1.49 9.21 20.03
C ALA A 80 -1.36 9.20 18.51
N VAL A 81 -2.35 9.70 17.78
CA VAL A 81 -2.32 9.78 16.32
C VAL A 81 -1.16 10.66 15.85
N GLU A 82 -1.00 11.85 16.40
CA GLU A 82 0.07 12.80 16.03
C GLU A 82 1.46 12.21 16.31
N GLU A 83 1.66 11.61 17.48
CA GLU A 83 2.93 10.95 17.84
C GLU A 83 3.24 9.78 16.91
N TRP A 84 2.24 8.92 16.63
CA TRP A 84 2.43 7.75 15.79
C TRP A 84 2.70 8.14 14.32
N ILE A 85 2.01 9.12 13.76
CA ILE A 85 2.26 9.63 12.42
C ILE A 85 3.66 10.22 12.32
N THR A 86 4.09 10.99 13.34
CA THR A 86 5.45 11.52 13.41
C THR A 86 6.51 10.40 13.45
N HIS A 87 6.25 9.36 14.24
CA HIS A 87 7.11 8.17 14.27
C HIS A 87 7.19 7.50 12.89
N ARG A 88 6.07 7.37 12.17
CA ARG A 88 6.05 6.80 10.82
C ARG A 88 6.86 7.65 9.83
N LYS A 89 6.76 8.98 9.91
CA LYS A 89 7.56 9.92 9.09
C LYS A 89 9.06 9.75 9.35
N LYS A 90 9.48 9.67 10.62
CA LYS A 90 10.87 9.42 11.01
C LYS A 90 11.41 8.08 10.49
N ASN A 91 10.59 7.05 10.43
CA ASN A 91 10.94 5.74 9.87
C ASN A 91 10.87 5.67 8.34
N LYS A 92 10.85 6.80 7.65
CA LYS A 92 10.87 6.91 6.18
C LYS A 92 9.78 6.12 5.47
N ILE A 93 8.62 5.95 6.11
CA ILE A 93 7.45 5.36 5.46
C ILE A 93 7.00 6.27 4.32
N ARG A 94 6.63 5.69 3.18
CA ARG A 94 6.19 6.45 1.99
C ARG A 94 5.07 7.41 2.31
N MET A 95 5.18 8.64 1.81
CA MET A 95 4.20 9.71 2.05
C MET A 95 2.77 9.31 1.64
N SER A 96 2.61 8.55 0.56
CA SER A 96 1.30 8.02 0.15
C SER A 96 0.68 7.10 1.21
N THR A 97 1.49 6.26 1.86
CA THR A 97 1.03 5.40 2.97
C THR A 97 0.70 6.24 4.21
N ILE A 98 1.50 7.27 4.50
CA ILE A 98 1.24 8.19 5.62
C ILE A 98 -0.08 8.93 5.42
N LYS A 99 -0.35 9.47 4.22
CA LYS A 99 -1.64 10.11 3.89
C LYS A 99 -2.83 9.19 4.11
N LEU A 100 -2.72 7.91 3.73
CA LEU A 100 -3.77 6.92 3.98
C LEU A 100 -3.93 6.62 5.48
N ASN A 101 -2.83 6.58 6.23
CA ASN A 101 -2.90 6.41 7.68
C ASN A 101 -3.53 7.64 8.36
N GLU A 102 -3.14 8.85 7.97
CA GLU A 102 -3.72 10.10 8.46
C GLU A 102 -5.23 10.14 8.20
N LEU A 103 -5.66 9.80 6.98
CA LEU A 103 -7.08 9.74 6.64
C LEU A 103 -7.85 8.74 7.54
N ALA A 104 -7.35 7.52 7.67
CA ALA A 104 -7.99 6.49 8.48
C ALA A 104 -8.11 6.91 9.96
N LEU A 105 -7.03 7.47 10.52
CA LEU A 105 -7.02 7.87 11.91
C LEU A 105 -7.83 9.15 12.18
N ASN A 106 -7.93 10.05 11.20
CA ASN A 106 -8.80 11.22 11.30
C ASN A 106 -10.29 10.81 11.40
N TYR A 107 -10.72 9.82 10.61
CA TYR A 107 -12.08 9.27 10.77
C TYR A 107 -12.30 8.65 12.15
N LEU A 108 -11.31 7.93 12.68
CA LEU A 108 -11.40 7.37 14.03
C LEU A 108 -11.50 8.46 15.09
N VAL A 109 -10.69 9.51 14.99
CA VAL A 109 -10.72 10.68 15.92
C VAL A 109 -12.05 11.43 15.79
N GLN A 110 -12.59 11.58 14.60
CA GLN A 110 -13.88 12.21 14.35
C GLN A 110 -15.03 11.45 15.03
N LEU A 111 -14.98 10.12 15.01
CA LEU A 111 -16.00 9.27 15.63
C LEU A 111 -15.89 9.27 17.16
N LEU A 112 -14.70 9.03 17.70
CA LEU A 112 -14.50 8.77 19.14
C LEU A 112 -14.21 10.05 19.95
N GLY A 113 -13.85 11.13 19.27
CA GLY A 113 -13.46 12.40 19.88
C GLY A 113 -11.96 12.49 20.19
N GLU A 114 -11.42 13.70 20.07
CA GLU A 114 -9.99 13.99 20.25
C GLU A 114 -9.45 13.61 21.63
N ARG A 115 -10.29 13.82 22.68
CA ARG A 115 -9.92 13.61 24.08
C ARG A 115 -10.14 12.18 24.58
N ARG A 116 -10.66 11.27 23.74
CA ARG A 116 -10.84 9.86 24.11
C ARG A 116 -9.50 9.30 24.58
N ALA A 117 -9.47 8.64 25.74
CA ALA A 117 -8.28 7.96 26.20
C ALA A 117 -7.97 6.76 25.29
N LEU A 118 -6.72 6.66 24.78
CA LEU A 118 -6.35 5.58 23.89
C LEU A 118 -6.52 4.19 24.52
N ASP A 119 -6.18 4.05 25.81
CA ASP A 119 -6.27 2.80 26.56
C ASP A 119 -7.71 2.36 26.88
N SER A 120 -8.69 3.27 26.70
CA SER A 120 -10.11 2.96 26.89
C SER A 120 -10.82 2.49 25.62
N MET A 121 -10.12 2.40 24.49
CA MET A 121 -10.69 1.88 23.25
C MET A 121 -10.99 0.39 23.39
N ASP A 122 -12.21 0.02 23.05
CA ASP A 122 -12.70 -1.36 23.12
C ASP A 122 -13.23 -1.90 21.79
N ASN A 123 -13.77 -3.11 21.81
CA ASN A 123 -14.33 -3.75 20.62
C ASN A 123 -15.56 -3.03 20.07
N ASN A 124 -16.35 -2.37 20.94
CA ASN A 124 -17.53 -1.62 20.51
C ASN A 124 -17.11 -0.36 19.73
N ASP A 125 -16.05 0.30 20.17
CA ASP A 125 -15.46 1.45 19.44
C ASP A 125 -15.03 1.03 18.02
N ILE A 126 -14.45 -0.17 17.88
CA ILE A 126 -14.04 -0.70 16.57
C ILE A 126 -15.26 -1.04 15.72
N GLN A 127 -16.31 -1.64 16.30
CA GLN A 127 -17.54 -1.94 15.56
C GLN A 127 -18.23 -0.66 15.09
N ASN A 128 -18.37 0.35 15.97
CA ASN A 128 -18.94 1.65 15.60
C ASN A 128 -18.12 2.33 14.48
N TYR A 129 -16.79 2.14 14.51
CA TYR A 129 -15.92 2.64 13.44
C TYR A 129 -16.19 1.95 12.10
N ILE A 130 -16.37 0.63 12.09
CA ILE A 130 -16.74 -0.14 10.90
C ILE A 130 -18.09 0.33 10.35
N ASP A 131 -19.10 0.47 11.22
CA ASP A 131 -20.44 0.88 10.85
C ASP A 131 -20.47 2.29 10.24
N MET A 132 -19.66 3.21 10.79
CA MET A 132 -19.47 4.54 10.22
C MET A 132 -18.84 4.46 8.82
N LEU A 133 -17.79 3.65 8.62
CA LEU A 133 -17.14 3.51 7.30
C LEU A 133 -18.10 2.88 6.28
N ASP A 134 -18.97 1.95 6.69
CA ASP A 134 -20.05 1.40 5.86
C ASP A 134 -21.06 2.47 5.46
N SER A 135 -21.48 3.30 6.41
CA SER A 135 -22.43 4.39 6.14
C SER A 135 -21.90 5.41 5.15
N LEU A 136 -20.57 5.56 5.06
CA LEU A 136 -19.88 6.39 4.05
C LEU A 136 -19.76 5.69 2.68
N GLY A 137 -20.24 4.47 2.54
CA GLY A 137 -20.21 3.71 1.28
C GLY A 137 -18.80 3.26 0.87
N LEU A 138 -17.87 3.12 1.81
CA LEU A 138 -16.53 2.67 1.50
C LEU A 138 -16.48 1.19 1.17
N SER A 139 -15.66 0.81 0.19
CA SER A 139 -15.46 -0.59 -0.15
C SER A 139 -14.76 -1.37 0.96
N ASP A 140 -15.02 -2.68 1.07
CA ASP A 140 -14.38 -3.59 2.04
C ASP A 140 -12.85 -3.52 1.99
N THR A 141 -12.28 -3.34 0.79
CA THR A 141 -10.83 -3.15 0.61
C THR A 141 -10.34 -1.89 1.32
N THR A 142 -11.08 -0.79 1.20
CA THR A 142 -10.77 0.48 1.86
C THR A 142 -10.95 0.36 3.37
N ILE A 143 -12.03 -0.23 3.83
CA ILE A 143 -12.29 -0.51 5.25
C ILE A 143 -11.14 -1.34 5.84
N ASN A 144 -10.68 -2.39 5.15
CA ASN A 144 -9.55 -3.19 5.59
C ASN A 144 -8.22 -2.40 5.67
N ILE A 145 -8.03 -1.38 4.83
CA ILE A 145 -6.87 -0.46 4.94
C ILE A 145 -6.96 0.35 6.23
N HIS A 146 -8.14 0.87 6.54
CA HIS A 146 -8.43 1.60 7.76
C HIS A 146 -8.18 0.74 9.00
N LEU A 147 -8.77 -0.46 9.04
CA LEU A 147 -8.62 -1.40 10.16
C LEU A 147 -7.15 -1.81 10.39
N ARG A 148 -6.39 -2.07 9.32
CA ARG A 148 -4.95 -2.35 9.43
C ARG A 148 -4.18 -1.17 10.03
N THR A 149 -4.57 0.04 9.69
CA THR A 149 -3.93 1.25 10.22
C THR A 149 -4.18 1.37 11.72
N VAL A 150 -5.44 1.27 12.16
CA VAL A 150 -5.81 1.31 13.58
C VAL A 150 -5.11 0.19 14.35
N LYS A 151 -5.16 -1.05 13.84
CA LYS A 151 -4.49 -2.21 14.45
C LYS A 151 -2.98 -2.00 14.59
N SER A 152 -2.34 -1.38 13.60
CA SER A 152 -0.90 -1.08 13.61
C SER A 152 -0.55 -0.06 14.68
N MET A 153 -1.35 1.00 14.83
CA MET A 153 -1.17 2.03 15.86
C MET A 153 -1.39 1.45 17.27
N MET A 154 -2.47 0.71 17.47
CA MET A 154 -2.77 0.11 18.78
C MET A 154 -1.69 -0.88 19.22
N ARG A 155 -1.19 -1.72 18.30
CA ARG A 155 -0.08 -2.66 18.58
C ARG A 155 1.22 -1.93 18.90
N TYR A 156 1.50 -0.81 18.25
CA TYR A 156 2.66 0.01 18.55
C TYR A 156 2.62 0.50 19.99
N TYR A 157 1.50 1.08 20.43
CA TYR A 157 1.35 1.57 21.80
C TYR A 157 1.25 0.48 22.86
N HIS A 158 0.68 -0.66 22.49
CA HIS A 158 0.69 -1.83 23.38
C HIS A 158 2.13 -2.34 23.62
N LYS A 159 2.95 -2.40 22.57
CA LYS A 159 4.39 -2.74 22.71
C LYS A 159 5.15 -1.74 23.58
N MET A 160 4.77 -0.47 23.55
CA MET A 160 5.35 0.59 24.40
C MET A 160 4.78 0.61 25.82
N GLY A 161 3.82 -0.23 26.15
CA GLY A 161 3.18 -0.26 27.47
C GLY A 161 2.22 0.90 27.74
N LYS A 162 1.90 1.71 26.72
CA LYS A 162 0.94 2.83 26.83
C LYS A 162 -0.53 2.39 26.73
N VAL A 163 -0.76 1.18 26.23
CA VAL A 163 -2.09 0.55 26.11
C VAL A 163 -2.01 -0.85 26.71
N THR A 164 -2.99 -1.19 27.54
CA THR A 164 -3.03 -2.46 28.28
C THR A 164 -3.48 -3.62 27.41
N SER A 165 -4.39 -3.39 26.47
CA SER A 165 -4.91 -4.40 25.54
C SER A 165 -5.19 -3.80 24.17
N VAL A 166 -5.09 -4.63 23.14
CA VAL A 166 -5.46 -4.25 21.78
C VAL A 166 -6.85 -4.81 21.50
N PRO A 167 -7.82 -4.00 21.07
CA PRO A 167 -9.13 -4.51 20.63
C PRO A 167 -9.00 -5.55 19.52
N VAL A 168 -10.00 -6.42 19.41
CA VAL A 168 -10.08 -7.36 18.29
C VAL A 168 -10.40 -6.58 17.02
N ILE A 169 -9.48 -6.59 16.07
CA ILE A 169 -9.62 -5.90 14.78
C ILE A 169 -9.42 -6.93 13.68
N ASP A 170 -10.53 -7.45 13.20
CA ASP A 170 -10.53 -8.43 12.12
C ASP A 170 -10.86 -7.80 10.78
N GLN A 171 -10.14 -8.23 9.75
CA GLN A 171 -10.37 -7.78 8.39
C GLN A 171 -11.50 -8.58 7.74
N ARG A 172 -12.28 -7.92 6.89
CA ARG A 172 -13.31 -8.56 6.07
C ARG A 172 -12.65 -9.48 5.05
N LYS A 173 -13.28 -10.60 4.79
CA LYS A 173 -12.89 -11.50 3.70
C LYS A 173 -13.28 -10.86 2.37
N ILE A 174 -12.30 -10.59 1.53
CA ILE A 174 -12.51 -10.06 0.19
C ILE A 174 -12.39 -11.22 -0.79
N PRO A 175 -13.40 -11.48 -1.63
CA PRO A 175 -13.29 -12.46 -2.69
C PRO A 175 -12.12 -12.12 -3.62
N LYS A 176 -11.34 -13.12 -4.00
CA LYS A 176 -10.30 -12.94 -5.02
C LYS A 176 -11.00 -12.90 -6.38
N THR A 177 -10.88 -11.78 -7.07
CA THR A 177 -11.35 -11.61 -8.43
C THR A 177 -10.24 -11.92 -9.42
N ASP A 178 -10.61 -12.39 -10.61
CA ASP A 178 -9.65 -12.57 -11.70
C ASP A 178 -9.05 -11.21 -12.12
N PRO A 179 -7.80 -11.21 -12.58
CA PRO A 179 -7.17 -10.00 -13.08
C PRO A 179 -7.94 -9.41 -14.28
N ILE A 180 -8.24 -8.13 -14.21
CA ILE A 180 -8.96 -7.40 -15.26
C ILE A 180 -7.97 -6.95 -16.32
N TYR A 181 -8.04 -7.50 -17.52
CA TYR A 181 -7.16 -7.21 -18.66
C TYR A 181 -7.93 -6.51 -19.80
N ILE A 182 -7.20 -6.04 -20.79
CA ILE A 182 -7.70 -5.44 -22.04
C ILE A 182 -7.59 -6.48 -23.13
N THR A 183 -8.68 -6.78 -23.82
CA THR A 183 -8.72 -7.72 -24.95
C THR A 183 -8.02 -7.13 -26.19
N ASP A 184 -7.70 -7.97 -27.18
CA ASP A 184 -7.12 -7.47 -28.43
C ASP A 184 -8.11 -6.55 -29.17
N ASP A 185 -9.42 -6.89 -29.20
CA ASP A 185 -10.47 -6.05 -29.80
C ASP A 185 -10.55 -4.68 -29.13
N GLU A 186 -10.63 -4.65 -27.79
CA GLU A 186 -10.69 -3.39 -27.07
C GLU A 186 -9.44 -2.53 -27.31
N PHE A 187 -8.28 -3.16 -27.32
CA PHE A 187 -7.04 -2.45 -27.57
C PHE A 187 -7.00 -1.89 -28.98
N GLN A 188 -7.44 -2.67 -29.98
CA GLN A 188 -7.54 -2.20 -31.38
C GLN A 188 -8.48 -0.99 -31.49
N ARG A 189 -9.67 -1.06 -30.88
CA ARG A 189 -10.61 0.08 -30.87
C ARG A 189 -10.03 1.32 -30.20
N ILE A 190 -9.17 1.16 -29.17
CA ILE A 190 -8.44 2.31 -28.59
C ILE A 190 -7.47 2.91 -29.62
N MET A 191 -6.75 2.06 -30.37
CA MET A 191 -5.79 2.51 -31.39
C MET A 191 -6.47 3.21 -32.56
N GLU A 192 -7.74 2.91 -32.85
CA GLU A 192 -8.55 3.51 -33.92
C GLU A 192 -9.21 4.84 -33.53
N LEU A 193 -9.10 5.28 -32.25
CA LEU A 193 -9.69 6.57 -31.83
C LEU A 193 -8.99 7.76 -32.51
N ASP A 194 -9.69 8.51 -33.32
CA ASP A 194 -9.16 9.65 -34.08
C ASP A 194 -8.68 10.79 -33.19
N TRP A 195 -9.36 11.04 -32.07
CA TRP A 195 -9.01 12.10 -31.13
C TRP A 195 -7.79 11.80 -30.26
N LEU A 196 -7.33 10.54 -30.24
CA LEU A 196 -6.19 10.12 -29.43
C LEU A 196 -4.91 10.28 -30.26
N ASP A 197 -4.04 11.16 -29.78
CA ASP A 197 -2.76 11.42 -30.45
C ASP A 197 -1.91 10.13 -30.57
N ASN A 198 -1.21 10.00 -31.69
CA ASN A 198 -0.39 8.84 -32.02
C ASN A 198 0.73 8.60 -31.00
N PHE A 199 1.25 9.66 -30.37
CA PHE A 199 2.20 9.50 -29.27
C PHE A 199 1.60 8.71 -28.13
N TYR A 200 0.39 9.02 -27.67
CA TYR A 200 -0.26 8.29 -26.57
C TYR A 200 -0.64 6.86 -26.97
N LYS A 201 -1.01 6.64 -28.24
CA LYS A 201 -1.24 5.29 -28.78
C LYS A 201 0.01 4.44 -28.65
N ARG A 202 1.20 4.96 -29.08
CA ARG A 202 2.49 4.28 -28.92
C ARG A 202 2.85 4.06 -27.43
N VAL A 203 2.59 5.03 -26.58
CA VAL A 203 2.83 4.89 -25.13
C VAL A 203 1.96 3.78 -24.51
N PHE A 204 0.68 3.69 -24.86
CA PHE A 204 -0.17 2.62 -24.35
C PHE A 204 0.25 1.24 -24.86
N PHE A 205 0.65 1.15 -26.12
CA PHE A 205 1.25 -0.05 -26.68
C PHE A 205 2.54 -0.45 -25.95
N PHE A 206 3.42 0.51 -25.69
CA PHE A 206 4.65 0.29 -24.93
C PHE A 206 4.37 -0.31 -23.54
N TYR A 207 3.40 0.23 -22.78
CA TYR A 207 3.03 -0.34 -21.50
C TYR A 207 2.41 -1.74 -21.60
N ARG A 208 1.61 -1.99 -22.63
CA ARG A 208 1.03 -3.31 -22.91
C ARG A 208 2.10 -4.38 -23.17
N GLU A 209 3.15 -4.03 -23.91
CA GLU A 209 4.18 -4.98 -24.32
C GLU A 209 5.35 -5.12 -23.33
N THR A 210 5.54 -4.16 -22.44
CA THR A 210 6.60 -4.19 -21.41
C THR A 210 6.10 -4.60 -20.03
N GLY A 211 4.81 -4.47 -19.76
CA GLY A 211 4.22 -4.76 -18.46
C GLY A 211 4.68 -3.83 -17.34
N LEU A 212 5.24 -2.67 -17.66
CA LEU A 212 5.71 -1.68 -16.69
C LEU A 212 4.56 -1.14 -15.84
N ARG A 213 4.86 -0.78 -14.57
CA ARG A 213 3.93 0.02 -13.77
C ARG A 213 3.93 1.45 -14.26
N LEU A 214 2.79 2.14 -14.10
CA LEU A 214 2.55 3.48 -14.62
C LEU A 214 3.71 4.47 -14.41
N ARG A 215 4.36 4.45 -13.26
CA ARG A 215 5.46 5.40 -12.91
C ARG A 215 6.86 4.82 -13.07
N GLU A 216 7.02 3.56 -13.43
CA GLU A 216 8.34 2.94 -13.57
C GLU A 216 9.17 3.57 -14.69
N PRO A 217 8.65 3.90 -15.89
CA PRO A 217 9.43 4.55 -16.92
C PRO A 217 10.04 5.89 -16.49
N PHE A 218 9.35 6.66 -15.65
CA PHE A 218 9.82 7.97 -15.18
C PHE A 218 10.97 7.91 -14.16
N MET A 219 11.27 6.73 -13.65
CA MET A 219 12.36 6.48 -12.70
C MET A 219 13.45 5.59 -13.32
N ALA A 220 13.20 5.03 -14.49
CA ALA A 220 14.08 4.07 -15.14
C ALA A 220 15.22 4.78 -15.87
N THR A 221 16.34 4.06 -16.03
CA THR A 221 17.51 4.52 -16.79
C THR A 221 17.73 3.60 -17.97
N LEU A 222 18.01 4.18 -19.15
CA LEU A 222 18.26 3.42 -20.36
C LEU A 222 19.76 3.23 -20.58
N HIS A 223 20.22 1.97 -20.63
CA HIS A 223 21.58 1.58 -20.97
C HIS A 223 21.59 0.72 -22.24
N GLY A 224 21.94 1.31 -23.37
CA GLY A 224 21.89 0.65 -24.67
C GLY A 224 20.47 0.24 -25.06
N LYS A 225 20.14 -1.05 -24.99
CA LYS A 225 18.80 -1.61 -25.21
C LYS A 225 18.09 -2.00 -23.90
N TRP A 226 18.76 -1.85 -22.75
CA TRP A 226 18.26 -2.27 -21.46
C TRP A 226 17.67 -1.09 -20.70
N LEU A 227 16.44 -1.25 -20.24
CA LEU A 227 15.75 -0.31 -19.38
C LEU A 227 15.84 -0.80 -17.94
N ASP A 228 16.65 -0.13 -17.13
CA ASP A 228 16.91 -0.47 -15.74
C ASP A 228 15.93 0.27 -14.83
N ILE A 229 15.17 -0.51 -14.06
CA ILE A 229 14.16 0.00 -13.13
C ILE A 229 14.75 -0.06 -11.71
N PRO A 230 14.86 1.09 -11.02
CA PRO A 230 15.51 1.16 -9.72
C PRO A 230 14.70 0.48 -8.61
N PRO A 231 15.35 0.12 -7.48
CA PRO A 231 14.71 -0.54 -6.34
C PRO A 231 13.74 0.36 -5.56
N GLU A 232 13.78 1.69 -5.75
CA GLU A 232 12.80 2.62 -5.18
C GLU A 232 11.39 2.42 -5.76
N SER A 233 11.27 1.67 -6.85
CA SER A 233 9.98 1.18 -7.31
C SER A 233 9.33 0.29 -6.24
N LYS A 234 8.01 0.11 -6.29
CA LYS A 234 7.27 -0.67 -5.26
C LYS A 234 7.80 -2.09 -4.99
N SER A 235 8.65 -2.62 -5.86
CA SER A 235 9.14 -4.01 -5.77
C SER A 235 10.40 -4.21 -4.93
N TYR A 236 11.12 -3.16 -4.57
CA TYR A 236 12.43 -3.23 -3.89
C TYR A 236 13.48 -4.10 -4.60
N SER A 237 13.23 -4.51 -5.85
CA SER A 237 14.15 -5.28 -6.67
C SER A 237 14.50 -4.51 -7.93
N VAL A 238 15.78 -4.45 -8.24
CA VAL A 238 16.28 -3.98 -9.54
C VAL A 238 15.85 -5.00 -10.58
N ARG A 239 15.37 -4.54 -11.73
CA ARG A 239 15.14 -5.37 -12.90
C ARG A 239 15.45 -4.60 -14.16
N SER A 240 15.94 -5.31 -15.15
CA SER A 240 16.20 -4.78 -16.48
C SER A 240 15.24 -5.39 -17.47
N ILE A 241 14.75 -4.58 -18.39
CA ILE A 241 13.87 -5.00 -19.48
C ILE A 241 14.57 -4.69 -20.78
N GLU A 242 14.70 -5.69 -21.65
CA GLU A 242 15.22 -5.49 -22.99
C GLU A 242 14.15 -4.83 -23.86
N LEU A 243 14.49 -3.71 -24.48
CA LEU A 243 13.62 -2.96 -25.38
C LEU A 243 14.04 -3.21 -26.83
N ASN A 244 13.07 -3.45 -27.69
CA ASN A 244 13.28 -3.41 -29.14
C ASN A 244 13.45 -1.94 -29.61
N PRO A 245 13.89 -1.68 -30.86
CA PRO A 245 14.13 -0.31 -31.35
C PRO A 245 12.93 0.62 -31.22
N ILE A 246 11.72 0.13 -31.49
CA ILE A 246 10.48 0.92 -31.42
C ILE A 246 10.13 1.25 -29.95
N GLN A 247 10.23 0.27 -29.06
CA GLN A 247 10.01 0.47 -27.62
C GLN A 247 11.03 1.45 -27.05
N LYS A 248 12.30 1.36 -27.51
CA LYS A 248 13.35 2.29 -27.12
C LYS A 248 13.02 3.72 -27.56
N GLN A 249 12.61 3.90 -28.81
CA GLN A 249 12.19 5.20 -29.31
C GLN A 249 10.99 5.76 -28.53
N THR A 250 9.96 4.95 -28.31
CA THR A 250 8.79 5.36 -27.51
C THR A 250 9.18 5.74 -26.09
N PHE A 251 10.11 5.01 -25.47
CA PHE A 251 10.62 5.36 -24.15
C PHE A 251 11.32 6.73 -24.13
N LEU A 252 12.17 7.01 -25.11
CA LEU A 252 12.87 8.29 -25.23
C LEU A 252 11.88 9.46 -25.43
N GLU A 253 10.87 9.28 -26.25
CA GLU A 253 9.79 10.26 -26.44
C GLU A 253 9.00 10.48 -25.14
N LEU A 254 8.67 9.40 -24.41
CA LEU A 254 7.97 9.45 -23.14
C LEU A 254 8.79 10.17 -22.06
N ASP A 255 10.09 9.90 -21.99
CA ASP A 255 11.01 10.57 -21.08
C ASP A 255 11.14 12.06 -21.40
N ALA A 256 11.30 12.42 -22.68
CA ALA A 256 11.32 13.81 -23.13
C ALA A 256 10.00 14.55 -22.83
N TRP A 257 8.87 13.90 -23.09
CA TRP A 257 7.54 14.44 -22.74
C TRP A 257 7.39 14.66 -21.23
N ASN A 258 7.84 13.68 -20.40
CA ASN A 258 7.81 13.82 -18.96
C ASN A 258 8.65 15.00 -18.48
N ARG A 259 9.81 15.24 -19.08
CA ARG A 259 10.73 16.33 -18.69
C ARG A 259 10.27 17.71 -19.17
N SER A 260 9.62 17.80 -20.33
CA SER A 260 9.34 19.08 -20.98
C SER A 260 8.14 19.84 -20.41
N GLY A 261 7.09 19.16 -19.98
CA GLY A 261 5.86 19.86 -19.60
C GLY A 261 5.22 19.35 -18.33
N TYR A 262 5.20 18.05 -18.16
CA TYR A 262 4.61 17.39 -17.00
C TYR A 262 5.69 16.91 -16.01
N GLY A 263 6.96 17.14 -16.35
CA GLY A 263 8.11 16.48 -15.78
C GLY A 263 8.64 17.02 -14.47
N SER A 264 8.09 18.08 -13.93
CA SER A 264 8.47 18.53 -12.59
C SER A 264 7.91 17.61 -11.49
N MET A 265 6.86 16.83 -11.79
CA MET A 265 6.20 15.92 -10.83
C MET A 265 5.83 14.60 -11.47
N LEU A 266 6.53 13.52 -11.09
CA LEU A 266 6.25 12.13 -11.52
C LEU A 266 4.78 11.71 -11.34
N SER A 267 4.07 12.31 -10.37
CA SER A 267 2.65 12.07 -10.14
C SER A 267 1.80 12.59 -11.27
N ASP A 268 2.10 13.77 -11.77
CA ASP A 268 1.25 14.47 -12.75
C ASP A 268 1.29 13.78 -14.12
N SER A 269 2.49 13.37 -14.56
CA SER A 269 2.65 12.60 -15.81
C SER A 269 1.90 11.27 -15.76
N GLY A 270 2.05 10.52 -14.64
CA GLY A 270 1.32 9.28 -14.45
C GLY A 270 -0.19 9.48 -14.35
N ASP A 271 -0.63 10.51 -13.67
CA ASP A 271 -2.06 10.83 -13.52
C ASP A 271 -2.68 11.25 -14.85
N HIS A 272 -1.95 12.02 -15.68
CA HIS A 272 -2.39 12.38 -17.02
C HIS A 272 -2.60 11.14 -17.90
N LEU A 273 -1.58 10.26 -18.01
CA LEU A 273 -1.68 9.02 -18.79
C LEU A 273 -2.83 8.13 -18.31
N SER A 274 -2.98 7.99 -17.00
CA SER A 274 -4.05 7.18 -16.40
C SER A 274 -5.44 7.72 -16.72
N LYS A 275 -5.64 9.03 -16.61
CA LYS A 275 -6.91 9.71 -16.95
C LYS A 275 -7.22 9.63 -18.45
N LEU A 276 -6.22 9.83 -19.29
CA LEU A 276 -6.37 9.75 -20.74
C LEU A 276 -6.75 8.34 -21.19
N PHE A 277 -6.06 7.30 -20.65
CA PHE A 277 -6.40 5.92 -20.94
C PHE A 277 -7.81 5.56 -20.46
N LYS A 278 -8.21 6.01 -19.26
CA LYS A 278 -9.59 5.79 -18.77
C LYS A 278 -10.63 6.48 -19.64
N LYS A 279 -10.33 7.70 -20.18
CA LYS A 279 -11.18 8.35 -21.15
C LYS A 279 -11.32 7.55 -22.45
N ALA A 280 -10.22 6.96 -22.93
CA ALA A 280 -10.24 6.08 -24.12
C ALA A 280 -11.08 4.82 -23.88
N LEU A 281 -10.93 4.16 -22.72
CA LEU A 281 -11.75 3.00 -22.34
C LEU A 281 -13.25 3.32 -22.32
N ARG A 282 -13.62 4.44 -21.72
CA ARG A 282 -15.03 4.90 -21.70
C ARG A 282 -15.56 5.18 -23.10
N LYS A 283 -14.74 5.75 -23.98
CA LYS A 283 -15.14 6.07 -25.35
C LYS A 283 -15.44 4.84 -26.18
N ILE A 284 -14.73 3.72 -25.94
CA ILE A 284 -15.01 2.44 -26.60
C ILE A 284 -16.08 1.60 -25.89
N GLY A 285 -16.66 2.08 -24.78
CA GLY A 285 -17.67 1.34 -24.00
C GLY A 285 -17.10 0.12 -23.24
N ALA A 286 -15.82 0.16 -22.86
CA ALA A 286 -15.23 -0.90 -22.04
C ALA A 286 -15.72 -0.84 -20.59
N ASP A 287 -15.66 -1.99 -19.88
CA ASP A 287 -16.09 -2.09 -18.50
C ASP A 287 -15.45 -1.04 -17.58
N GLU A 288 -16.23 -0.51 -16.64
CA GLU A 288 -15.77 0.54 -15.73
C GLU A 288 -14.63 0.08 -14.80
N ASP A 289 -14.47 -1.21 -14.56
CA ASP A 289 -13.38 -1.76 -13.74
C ASP A 289 -12.02 -1.73 -14.46
N LYS A 290 -12.00 -1.58 -15.79
CA LYS A 290 -10.78 -1.48 -16.58
C LYS A 290 -10.12 -0.13 -16.36
N ARG A 291 -8.80 -0.18 -16.18
CA ARG A 291 -7.97 0.99 -15.87
C ARG A 291 -6.58 0.85 -16.45
N PHE A 292 -5.73 1.84 -16.33
CA PHE A 292 -4.36 1.81 -16.85
C PHE A 292 -3.57 0.55 -16.41
N HIS A 293 -3.73 0.14 -15.15
CA HIS A 293 -3.08 -1.07 -14.63
C HIS A 293 -3.50 -2.36 -15.35
N SER A 294 -4.66 -2.35 -16.01
CA SER A 294 -5.12 -3.48 -16.84
C SER A 294 -4.19 -3.78 -18.03
N LEU A 295 -3.44 -2.78 -18.54
CA LEU A 295 -2.37 -3.01 -19.53
C LEU A 295 -1.30 -3.96 -19.01
N ARG A 296 -0.93 -3.82 -17.75
CA ARG A 296 0.04 -4.70 -17.10
C ARG A 296 -0.54 -6.11 -16.84
N HIS A 297 -1.83 -6.20 -16.52
CA HIS A 297 -2.51 -7.50 -16.45
C HIS A 297 -2.54 -8.16 -17.84
N THR A 298 -2.82 -7.39 -18.89
CA THR A 298 -2.77 -7.84 -20.27
C THR A 298 -1.40 -8.42 -20.62
N PHE A 299 -0.31 -7.73 -20.28
CA PHE A 299 1.05 -8.25 -20.47
C PHE A 299 1.22 -9.64 -19.85
N ALA A 300 0.85 -9.81 -18.56
CA ALA A 300 1.01 -11.08 -17.89
C ALA A 300 0.21 -12.21 -18.55
N VAL A 301 -1.06 -11.94 -18.87
CA VAL A 301 -1.94 -12.89 -19.53
C VAL A 301 -1.37 -13.29 -20.90
N ARG A 302 -0.95 -12.34 -21.73
CA ARG A 302 -0.36 -12.60 -23.05
C ARG A 302 0.91 -13.45 -22.94
N ARG A 303 1.78 -13.18 -21.97
CA ARG A 303 3.00 -13.99 -21.73
C ARG A 303 2.66 -15.44 -21.34
N LEU A 304 1.67 -15.65 -20.49
CA LEU A 304 1.21 -16.99 -20.12
C LEU A 304 0.58 -17.73 -21.31
N LEU A 305 -0.19 -17.04 -22.15
CA LEU A 305 -0.71 -17.60 -23.41
C LEU A 305 0.41 -17.97 -24.40
N MET A 306 1.54 -17.28 -24.34
CA MET A 306 2.76 -17.61 -25.10
C MET A 306 3.62 -18.70 -24.43
N ASN A 307 3.08 -19.46 -23.47
CA ASN A 307 3.77 -20.50 -22.70
C ASN A 307 4.98 -20.01 -21.90
N THR A 308 5.08 -18.70 -21.60
CA THR A 308 6.08 -18.19 -20.64
C THR A 308 5.77 -18.73 -19.25
N SER A 309 6.77 -19.26 -18.55
CA SER A 309 6.54 -19.79 -17.21
C SER A 309 6.05 -18.70 -16.24
N ILE A 310 5.23 -19.08 -15.27
CA ILE A 310 4.73 -18.13 -14.26
C ILE A 310 5.87 -17.47 -13.45
N TYR A 311 6.98 -18.16 -13.30
CA TYR A 311 8.19 -17.66 -12.62
C TYR A 311 8.87 -16.58 -13.48
N ASP A 312 8.96 -16.77 -14.79
CA ASP A 312 9.52 -15.78 -15.71
C ASP A 312 8.60 -14.55 -15.81
N VAL A 313 7.28 -14.76 -15.88
CA VAL A 313 6.32 -13.66 -15.82
C VAL A 313 6.47 -12.88 -14.52
N LYS A 314 6.65 -13.56 -13.38
CA LYS A 314 6.95 -12.90 -12.08
C LYS A 314 8.19 -12.02 -12.17
N LEU A 315 9.28 -12.53 -12.74
CA LEU A 315 10.55 -11.79 -12.88
C LEU A 315 10.37 -10.58 -13.80
N LEU A 316 9.79 -10.80 -15.00
CA LEU A 316 9.50 -9.72 -15.96
C LEU A 316 8.62 -8.62 -15.37
N MET A 317 7.64 -8.98 -14.56
CA MET A 317 6.78 -8.02 -13.86
C MET A 317 7.44 -7.40 -12.63
N GLY A 318 8.51 -7.98 -12.07
CA GLY A 318 9.12 -7.53 -10.83
C GLY A 318 8.15 -7.68 -9.65
N HIS A 319 7.51 -8.83 -9.51
CA HIS A 319 6.74 -9.18 -8.33
C HIS A 319 7.65 -9.76 -7.25
N SER A 320 7.61 -9.21 -6.04
CA SER A 320 8.39 -9.72 -4.90
C SER A 320 7.94 -11.11 -4.46
N SER A 321 6.65 -11.44 -4.64
CA SER A 321 6.08 -12.76 -4.30
C SER A 321 5.45 -13.42 -5.52
N VAL A 322 5.61 -14.76 -5.61
CA VAL A 322 4.92 -15.59 -6.62
C VAL A 322 3.40 -15.50 -6.43
N THR A 323 2.93 -15.41 -5.19
CA THR A 323 1.50 -15.31 -4.85
C THR A 323 0.79 -14.19 -5.61
N THR A 324 1.49 -13.09 -5.91
CA THR A 324 0.94 -11.99 -6.72
C THR A 324 0.76 -12.41 -8.18
N THR A 325 1.53 -13.37 -8.67
CA THR A 325 1.46 -13.86 -10.05
C THR A 325 0.53 -15.08 -10.16
N GLU A 326 0.36 -15.85 -9.10
CA GLU A 326 -0.53 -17.02 -9.04
C GLU A 326 -1.99 -16.71 -9.33
N GLN A 327 -2.42 -15.45 -9.19
CA GLN A 327 -3.77 -15.04 -9.59
C GLN A 327 -4.04 -15.32 -11.08
N TYR A 328 -3.02 -15.28 -11.95
CA TYR A 328 -3.16 -15.57 -13.37
C TYR A 328 -3.20 -17.07 -13.66
N SER A 329 -2.58 -17.92 -12.84
CA SER A 329 -2.60 -19.37 -13.03
C SER A 329 -3.96 -20.01 -12.80
N LYS A 330 -4.84 -19.30 -12.08
CA LYS A 330 -6.20 -19.74 -11.81
C LYS A 330 -7.19 -19.40 -12.93
N MET A 331 -6.77 -18.56 -13.88
CA MET A 331 -7.60 -18.18 -15.01
C MET A 331 -7.77 -19.38 -15.98
N ASN A 332 -8.96 -19.50 -16.55
CA ASN A 332 -9.17 -20.47 -17.62
C ASN A 332 -8.52 -19.95 -18.91
N LEU A 333 -7.22 -20.29 -19.10
CA LEU A 333 -6.44 -19.81 -20.23
C LEU A 333 -7.05 -20.18 -21.59
N LYS A 334 -7.80 -21.30 -21.71
CA LYS A 334 -8.50 -21.66 -22.96
C LYS A 334 -9.59 -20.65 -23.32
N ARG A 335 -10.34 -20.18 -22.31
CA ARG A 335 -11.35 -19.14 -22.50
C ARG A 335 -10.70 -17.79 -22.80
N VAL A 336 -9.68 -17.44 -22.03
CA VAL A 336 -8.94 -16.18 -22.18
C VAL A 336 -8.24 -16.07 -23.54
N ALA A 337 -7.80 -17.19 -24.11
CA ALA A 337 -7.18 -17.21 -25.45
C ALA A 337 -8.12 -16.68 -26.55
N GLN A 338 -9.43 -16.77 -26.37
CA GLN A 338 -10.42 -16.22 -27.32
C GLN A 338 -10.36 -14.70 -27.40
N ASP A 339 -9.94 -14.04 -26.33
CA ASP A 339 -9.79 -12.59 -26.23
C ASP A 339 -8.48 -12.08 -26.88
N PHE A 340 -7.59 -13.01 -27.30
CA PHE A 340 -6.30 -12.72 -27.90
C PHE A 340 -6.07 -13.50 -29.22
N PRO A 341 -6.91 -13.30 -30.23
CA PRO A 341 -6.81 -14.04 -31.48
C PRO A 341 -5.48 -13.81 -32.23
N THR A 342 -4.86 -12.66 -32.02
CA THR A 342 -3.55 -12.35 -32.61
C THR A 342 -2.42 -13.28 -32.13
N LEU A 343 -2.52 -13.82 -30.91
CA LEU A 343 -1.56 -14.77 -30.36
C LEU A 343 -1.81 -16.20 -30.85
N VAL A 344 -3.07 -16.60 -31.01
CA VAL A 344 -3.46 -17.94 -31.47
C VAL A 344 -2.96 -18.20 -32.89
N THR A 345 -3.01 -17.20 -33.77
CA THR A 345 -2.52 -17.30 -35.14
C THR A 345 -1.01 -17.59 -35.20
N THR A 346 -0.24 -17.07 -34.22
CA THR A 346 1.19 -17.31 -34.12
C THR A 346 1.50 -18.75 -33.69
N PHE A 347 0.70 -19.33 -32.80
CA PHE A 347 0.84 -20.73 -32.37
C PHE A 347 0.59 -21.74 -33.49
N ILE A 348 -0.43 -21.52 -34.32
CA ILE A 348 -0.72 -22.40 -35.45
C ILE A 348 0.43 -22.40 -36.45
N LYS A 349 0.98 -21.23 -36.76
CA LYS A 349 2.15 -21.13 -37.67
C LYS A 349 3.41 -21.77 -37.08
N SER A 350 3.66 -21.66 -35.80
CA SER A 350 4.84 -22.28 -35.16
C SER A 350 4.70 -23.80 -34.97
N SER A 351 3.49 -24.34 -34.79
CA SER A 351 3.23 -25.77 -34.66
C SER A 351 3.28 -26.51 -36.01
N GLU A 352 3.02 -25.85 -37.13
CA GLU A 352 3.18 -26.41 -38.46
C GLU A 352 4.65 -26.52 -38.89
N PHE A 353 5.54 -25.67 -38.35
CA PHE A 353 6.99 -25.76 -38.58
C PHE A 353 7.70 -26.78 -37.68
N GLY A 354 7.06 -27.23 -36.60
CA GLY A 354 7.67 -28.07 -35.52
C GLY A 354 7.69 -29.58 -35.80
N LYS A 355 7.37 -30.06 -37.00
CA LYS A 355 7.46 -31.50 -37.36
C LYS A 355 8.77 -31.92 -38.04
N ARG A 356 9.79 -31.09 -38.09
CA ARG A 356 11.15 -31.47 -38.46
C ARG A 356 12.16 -30.74 -37.59
N ASP A 357 13.04 -31.57 -36.95
CA ASP A 357 14.26 -31.26 -36.22
C ASP A 357 14.16 -31.04 -34.70
N THR A 358 14.32 -32.15 -34.01
CA THR A 358 14.86 -32.25 -32.66
C THR A 358 16.36 -31.93 -32.68
N LYS A 359 16.72 -30.62 -32.73
CA LYS A 359 18.04 -30.08 -32.35
C LYS A 359 18.05 -28.59 -32.61
N MET A 360 17.74 -27.81 -31.60
CA MET A 360 18.33 -26.50 -31.34
C MET A 360 17.70 -25.96 -30.06
N ARG A 361 18.38 -26.14 -28.95
CA ARG A 361 18.37 -25.23 -27.82
C ARG A 361 19.18 -24.04 -28.28
N ASP A 362 18.65 -22.87 -27.93
CA ASP A 362 19.25 -21.57 -27.92
C ASP A 362 18.64 -20.56 -28.91
N THR A 363 18.29 -19.44 -28.31
CA THR A 363 17.89 -18.18 -28.96
C THR A 363 16.42 -18.09 -29.37
N ILE A 364 15.56 -17.75 -28.42
CA ILE A 364 14.29 -17.10 -28.73
C ILE A 364 14.60 -15.68 -29.24
N GLN A 365 14.88 -15.56 -30.51
CA GLN A 365 14.72 -14.30 -31.22
C GLN A 365 13.22 -14.03 -31.28
N LEU A 366 12.79 -13.00 -30.52
CA LEU A 366 11.48 -12.37 -30.70
C LEU A 366 11.42 -11.89 -32.16
N SER A 367 10.79 -12.66 -33.01
CA SER A 367 10.64 -12.31 -34.42
C SER A 367 9.86 -11.00 -34.55
N ASN A 368 10.46 -10.07 -35.29
CA ASN A 368 9.95 -8.76 -35.66
C ASN A 368 8.67 -8.73 -36.49
N ASN A 369 7.87 -9.79 -36.47
CA ASN A 369 6.72 -9.94 -37.38
C ASN A 369 5.39 -9.38 -36.86
N TYR A 370 5.43 -8.43 -35.93
CA TYR A 370 4.21 -7.77 -35.42
C TYR A 370 4.00 -6.35 -35.98
N MET A 371 4.33 -6.11 -37.25
CA MET A 371 4.17 -4.79 -37.85
C MET A 371 3.58 -4.79 -39.29
N PRO A 372 2.36 -5.28 -39.55
CA PRO A 372 1.68 -4.85 -40.78
C PRO A 372 0.75 -3.64 -40.60
N VAL A 373 0.30 -3.36 -39.36
CA VAL A 373 -0.79 -2.35 -39.14
C VAL A 373 -0.26 -0.94 -38.83
N TYR A 374 1.02 -0.80 -38.47
CA TYR A 374 1.56 0.51 -38.06
C TYR A 374 2.51 1.16 -39.06
N GLN A 375 2.77 0.55 -40.21
CA GLN A 375 3.57 1.19 -41.29
C GLN A 375 2.79 2.26 -42.07
N GLU A 376 1.46 2.29 -41.99
CA GLU A 376 0.63 3.28 -42.69
C GLU A 376 0.33 4.57 -41.89
N ILE A 377 0.94 4.75 -40.69
CA ILE A 377 0.72 5.94 -39.86
C ILE A 377 1.90 6.96 -39.97
N GLU A 378 2.87 6.72 -40.84
CA GLU A 378 3.89 7.72 -41.21
C GLU A 378 3.43 8.45 -42.49
N GLY A 379 2.57 9.46 -42.28
CA GLY A 379 2.17 10.43 -43.29
C GLY A 379 1.79 11.72 -42.60
#